data_e49cf098d447da809e15ca4a59fa37e6
#
_entry.id   e49cf098d447da809e15ca4a59fa37e6
#
_cell.length_a   1.000
_cell.length_b   1.000
_cell.length_c   1.000
_cell.angle_alpha   90.00
_cell.angle_beta   90.00
_cell.angle_gamma   90.00
#
_symmetry.space_group_name_H-M   'P 1'
#
loop_
_entity.id
_entity.type
_entity.pdbx_description
1 polymer ?
#
loop_
_entity_poly.entity_id
_entity_poly.type
_entity_poly.pdbx_seq_one_letter_code
_entity_poly.pdbx_strand_id
1 'polypeptide(L)'
;STTIGGDNDSGNYDRGDGISNLNPDDIESMNILKGPAAAALYGSSAANGVVIITTKKGKEGRASISFNTSTTFDIAAYGIPEFQNHYTGVSTSWGSDIKGSPDYTDDFFKTGVTTINSLSLSMGSQAMQTYFSYANTYGKGVVEGNSLVKHNFNFRETANFLNNKLTVDANINAMYQRGNNRTTSGGYYMN
;
A
#
# COMPACT_ATOMS: atom_id res chain seq x y z
N SER A 1 0.54 -9.47 -13.43
CA SER A 1 1.62 -10.37 -13.01
C SER A 1 2.86 -9.53 -12.71
N THR A 2 3.02 -9.15 -11.46
CA THR A 2 4.25 -8.46 -11.02
C THR A 2 5.25 -9.55 -10.66
N THR A 3 6.19 -9.81 -11.52
CA THR A 3 7.35 -10.65 -11.23
C THR A 3 8.22 -9.91 -10.24
N ILE A 4 8.30 -10.41 -9.02
CA ILE A 4 9.41 -10.12 -8.11
C ILE A 4 10.57 -11.00 -8.59
N GLY A 5 11.25 -10.55 -9.63
CA GLY A 5 12.39 -11.22 -10.20
C GLY A 5 13.53 -10.23 -10.28
N GLY A 6 14.61 -10.49 -9.56
CA GLY A 6 15.81 -9.68 -9.63
C GLY A 6 16.41 -9.72 -11.02
N ASP A 7 16.34 -8.63 -11.73
CA ASP A 7 17.35 -8.27 -12.70
C ASP A 7 18.46 -7.54 -11.96
N ASN A 8 19.70 -7.92 -12.24
CA ASN A 8 20.93 -7.34 -11.70
C ASN A 8 21.18 -5.89 -12.17
N ASP A 9 20.11 -5.11 -12.31
CA ASP A 9 20.23 -3.70 -12.55
C ASP A 9 20.08 -2.96 -11.22
N SER A 10 21.05 -2.14 -10.90
CA SER A 10 21.30 -1.41 -9.66
C SER A 10 20.21 -0.38 -9.31
N GLY A 11 18.96 -0.81 -9.28
CA GLY A 11 17.82 0.03 -8.98
C GLY A 11 16.58 -0.79 -8.66
N ASN A 12 16.62 -1.57 -7.57
CA ASN A 12 15.44 -2.28 -7.12
C ASN A 12 14.44 -1.27 -6.51
N TYR A 13 13.70 -0.60 -7.39
CA TYR A 13 12.66 0.34 -6.99
C TYR A 13 11.43 -0.46 -6.55
N ASP A 14 11.04 -0.33 -5.29
CA ASP A 14 9.74 -0.78 -4.85
C ASP A 14 8.65 0.05 -5.56
N ARG A 15 8.01 -0.56 -6.55
CA ARG A 15 6.92 0.06 -7.30
C ARG A 15 5.56 -0.11 -6.62
N GLY A 16 5.55 -0.70 -5.43
CA GLY A 16 4.34 -1.12 -4.74
C GLY A 16 3.72 -2.36 -5.38
N ASP A 17 2.82 -2.98 -4.67
CA ASP A 17 2.04 -4.11 -5.14
C ASP A 17 0.63 -3.68 -5.60
N GLY A 18 -0.07 -4.57 -6.31
CA GLY A 18 -1.42 -4.27 -6.79
C GLY A 18 -2.44 -4.06 -5.67
N ILE A 19 -2.18 -4.63 -4.48
CA ILE A 19 -3.07 -4.50 -3.31
C ILE A 19 -2.90 -3.13 -2.68
N SER A 20 -1.68 -2.61 -2.61
CA SER A 20 -1.42 -1.28 -2.05
C SER A 20 -2.08 -0.15 -2.85
N ASN A 21 -2.49 -0.42 -4.08
CA ASN A 21 -3.17 0.55 -4.94
C ASN A 21 -4.67 0.71 -4.60
N LEU A 22 -5.25 -0.25 -3.87
CA LEU A 22 -6.64 -0.19 -3.45
C LEU A 22 -6.78 0.61 -2.15
N ASN A 23 -7.91 1.30 -2.01
CA ASN A 23 -8.29 1.84 -0.72
C ASN A 23 -8.82 0.70 0.17
N PRO A 24 -8.26 0.46 1.36
CA PRO A 24 -8.74 -0.60 2.25
C PRO A 24 -10.22 -0.48 2.61
N ASP A 25 -10.73 0.74 2.70
CA ASP A 25 -12.13 1.00 3.04
C ASP A 25 -13.11 0.58 1.92
N ASP A 26 -12.63 0.37 0.68
CA ASP A 26 -13.44 -0.12 -0.43
C ASP A 26 -13.52 -1.65 -0.51
N ILE A 27 -12.78 -2.34 0.34
CA ILE A 27 -12.77 -3.80 0.36
C ILE A 27 -13.98 -4.31 1.14
N GLU A 28 -14.78 -5.15 0.52
CA GLU A 28 -15.89 -5.88 1.15
C GLU A 28 -15.40 -7.19 1.76
N SER A 29 -14.59 -7.94 0.99
CA SER A 29 -14.02 -9.21 1.45
C SER A 29 -12.71 -9.52 0.75
N MET A 30 -11.87 -10.31 1.45
CA MET A 30 -10.61 -10.84 0.93
C MET A 30 -10.58 -12.34 1.17
N ASN A 31 -10.38 -13.12 0.09
CA ASN A 31 -10.29 -14.57 0.15
C ASN A 31 -8.93 -15.02 -0.40
N ILE A 32 -8.25 -15.88 0.34
CA ILE A 32 -6.96 -16.44 -0.07
C ILE A 32 -7.15 -17.89 -0.43
N LEU A 33 -6.97 -18.21 -1.71
CA LEU A 33 -6.95 -19.58 -2.21
C LEU A 33 -5.51 -20.06 -2.29
N LYS A 34 -5.24 -21.22 -1.71
CA LYS A 34 -3.89 -21.82 -1.67
C LYS A 34 -3.85 -23.14 -2.43
N GLY A 35 -2.69 -23.44 -3.01
CA GLY A 35 -2.38 -24.74 -3.60
C GLY A 35 -3.23 -25.11 -4.82
N PRO A 36 -3.55 -26.41 -5.01
CA PRO A 36 -4.17 -26.92 -6.22
C PRO A 36 -5.53 -26.30 -6.57
N ALA A 37 -6.28 -25.88 -5.55
CA ALA A 37 -7.60 -25.25 -5.75
C ALA A 37 -7.47 -23.91 -6.49
N ALA A 38 -6.43 -23.12 -6.21
CA ALA A 38 -6.17 -21.88 -6.91
C ALA A 38 -5.77 -22.14 -8.38
N ALA A 39 -4.91 -23.12 -8.62
CA ALA A 39 -4.48 -23.51 -9.97
C ALA A 39 -5.64 -24.06 -10.82
N ALA A 40 -6.54 -24.83 -10.23
CA ALA A 40 -7.70 -25.36 -10.92
C ALA A 40 -8.70 -24.29 -11.41
N LEU A 41 -8.84 -23.19 -10.65
CA LEU A 41 -9.78 -22.12 -10.98
C LEU A 41 -9.15 -21.01 -11.84
N TYR A 42 -7.87 -20.71 -11.65
CA TYR A 42 -7.19 -19.55 -12.24
C TYR A 42 -5.96 -19.89 -13.09
N GLY A 43 -5.72 -21.19 -13.33
CA GLY A 43 -4.64 -21.66 -14.18
C GLY A 43 -3.28 -21.75 -13.49
N SER A 44 -2.24 -22.08 -14.26
CA SER A 44 -0.88 -22.33 -13.74
C SER A 44 -0.22 -21.13 -13.06
N SER A 45 -0.57 -19.91 -13.43
CA SER A 45 -0.08 -18.69 -12.79
C SER A 45 -0.52 -18.54 -11.34
N ALA A 46 -1.55 -19.27 -10.93
CA ALA A 46 -2.11 -19.29 -9.59
C ALA A 46 -1.55 -20.44 -8.71
N ALA A 47 -0.53 -21.18 -9.18
CA ALA A 47 0.03 -22.33 -8.46
C ALA A 47 0.55 -21.95 -7.05
N ASN A 48 1.04 -20.73 -6.87
CA ASN A 48 1.51 -20.20 -5.59
C ASN A 48 0.41 -19.60 -4.72
N GLY A 49 -0.84 -19.65 -5.17
CA GLY A 49 -2.00 -19.07 -4.51
C GLY A 49 -2.55 -17.84 -5.20
N VAL A 50 -3.79 -17.49 -4.84
CA VAL A 50 -4.51 -16.32 -5.35
C VAL A 50 -5.15 -15.58 -4.19
N VAL A 51 -5.05 -14.27 -4.20
CA VAL A 51 -5.81 -13.37 -3.33
C VAL A 51 -6.95 -12.78 -4.16
N ILE A 52 -8.17 -13.10 -3.77
CA ILE A 52 -9.40 -12.59 -4.40
C ILE A 52 -9.91 -11.44 -3.53
N ILE A 53 -9.96 -10.24 -4.09
CA ILE A 53 -10.48 -9.06 -3.42
C ILE A 53 -11.82 -8.70 -4.05
N THR A 54 -12.84 -8.65 -3.22
CA THR A 54 -14.16 -8.16 -3.61
C THR A 54 -14.32 -6.74 -3.07
N THR A 55 -14.59 -5.80 -3.97
CA THR A 55 -14.84 -4.42 -3.60
C THR A 55 -16.31 -4.18 -3.27
N LYS A 56 -16.56 -3.23 -2.39
CA LYS A 56 -17.92 -2.79 -2.03
C LYS A 56 -18.70 -2.37 -3.27
N LYS A 57 -19.99 -2.57 -3.21
CA LYS A 57 -20.97 -2.15 -4.22
C LYS A 57 -22.10 -1.35 -3.57
N GLY A 58 -22.88 -0.67 -4.38
CA GLY A 58 -24.08 0.02 -3.93
C GLY A 58 -25.04 -0.97 -3.25
N LYS A 59 -25.81 -0.49 -2.30
CA LYS A 59 -26.82 -1.28 -1.59
C LYS A 59 -28.18 -0.70 -1.86
N GLU A 60 -29.17 -1.59 -2.00
CA GLU A 60 -30.57 -1.20 -2.07
C GLU A 60 -31.00 -0.52 -0.76
N GLY A 61 -31.76 0.55 -0.87
CA GLY A 61 -32.32 1.28 0.25
C GLY A 61 -31.92 2.75 0.30
N ARG A 62 -31.84 3.30 1.52
CA ARG A 62 -31.50 4.69 1.73
C ARG A 62 -30.04 4.97 1.36
N ALA A 63 -29.79 6.15 0.81
CA ALA A 63 -28.43 6.63 0.62
C ALA A 63 -27.65 6.64 1.94
N SER A 64 -26.47 6.07 1.92
CA SER A 64 -25.57 6.00 3.06
C SER A 64 -24.26 6.71 2.72
N ILE A 65 -23.84 7.64 3.54
CA ILE A 65 -22.57 8.32 3.47
C ILE A 65 -21.73 7.85 4.65
N SER A 66 -20.51 7.41 4.37
CA SER A 66 -19.53 7.03 5.38
C SER A 66 -18.29 7.89 5.24
N PHE A 67 -17.83 8.45 6.35
CA PHE A 67 -16.52 9.09 6.46
C PHE A 67 -15.66 8.31 7.44
N ASN A 68 -14.45 7.99 7.03
CA ASN A 68 -13.49 7.27 7.86
C ASN A 68 -12.15 8.01 7.86
N THR A 69 -11.50 8.06 9.02
CA THR A 69 -10.15 8.61 9.16
C THR A 69 -9.31 7.67 10.01
N SER A 70 -8.09 7.43 9.57
CA SER A 70 -7.11 6.59 10.27
C SER A 70 -5.78 7.30 10.29
N THR A 71 -5.13 7.34 11.45
CA THR A 71 -3.77 7.87 11.59
C THR A 71 -2.90 6.82 12.25
N THR A 72 -1.78 6.49 11.60
CA THR A 72 -0.78 5.54 12.07
C THR A 72 0.50 6.28 12.37
N PHE A 73 1.14 5.94 13.48
CA PHE A 73 2.45 6.43 13.87
C PHE A 73 3.46 5.28 13.78
N ASP A 74 4.49 5.48 12.98
CA ASP A 74 5.57 4.53 12.79
C ASP A 74 6.79 5.02 13.57
N ILE A 75 7.26 4.20 14.50
CA ILE A 75 8.41 4.52 15.34
C ILE A 75 9.46 3.45 15.09
N ALA A 76 10.73 3.84 14.89
CA ALA A 76 11.82 2.90 14.80
C ALA A 76 11.86 2.02 16.05
N ALA A 77 11.87 0.69 15.86
CA ALA A 77 11.80 -0.26 16.97
C ALA A 77 13.02 -0.11 17.88
N TYR A 78 12.81 -0.31 19.18
CA TYR A 78 13.89 -0.50 20.14
C TYR A 78 14.74 -1.70 19.70
N GLY A 79 16.05 -1.49 19.56
CA GLY A 79 16.98 -2.56 19.21
C GLY A 79 17.62 -2.42 17.83
N ILE A 80 17.73 -1.20 17.30
CA ILE A 80 18.76 -0.94 16.29
C ILE A 80 20.08 -1.37 16.95
N PRO A 81 20.81 -2.36 16.36
CA PRO A 81 22.07 -2.80 16.95
C PRO A 81 22.97 -1.58 17.15
N GLU A 82 23.63 -1.48 18.29
CA GLU A 82 24.68 -0.47 18.47
C GLU A 82 25.69 -0.67 17.34
N PHE A 83 25.76 0.31 16.44
CA PHE A 83 26.79 0.34 15.44
C PHE A 83 28.06 0.86 16.07
N GLN A 84 29.19 0.37 15.59
CA GLN A 84 30.47 0.97 15.93
C GLN A 84 30.44 2.46 15.56
N ASN A 85 30.54 3.33 16.54
CA ASN A 85 30.53 4.79 16.38
C ASN A 85 31.96 5.41 16.49
N HIS A 86 32.98 4.55 16.59
CA HIS A 86 34.39 4.92 16.73
C HIS A 86 35.17 4.35 15.54
N TYR A 87 35.69 5.22 14.69
CA TYR A 87 36.38 4.83 13.45
C TYR A 87 37.76 5.51 13.40
N THR A 88 38.78 4.79 12.98
CA THR A 88 40.15 5.33 12.76
C THR A 88 40.35 5.78 11.32
N GLY A 89 39.54 6.67 10.82
CA GLY A 89 39.77 7.35 9.54
C GLY A 89 39.85 6.49 8.28
N VAL A 90 39.40 5.22 8.31
CA VAL A 90 39.36 4.32 7.19
C VAL A 90 37.90 3.99 6.88
N SER A 91 37.59 3.83 5.62
CA SER A 91 36.23 3.54 5.12
C SER A 91 35.67 2.17 5.50
N THR A 92 36.29 1.44 6.42
CA THR A 92 35.87 0.12 6.88
C THR A 92 35.49 0.17 8.36
N SER A 93 34.46 -0.59 8.74
CA SER A 93 33.87 -0.66 10.10
C SER A 93 34.80 -1.26 11.16
N TRP A 94 36.09 -1.38 10.92
CA TRP A 94 37.07 -1.98 11.80
C TRP A 94 38.15 -0.93 12.08
N GLY A 95 38.29 -0.54 13.31
CA GLY A 95 39.28 0.41 13.72
C GLY A 95 39.42 0.49 15.24
N SER A 96 40.43 1.20 15.71
CA SER A 96 40.60 1.46 17.14
C SER A 96 39.50 2.37 17.67
N ASP A 97 39.13 2.18 18.90
CA ASP A 97 38.14 3.01 19.60
C ASP A 97 38.63 4.46 19.67
N ILE A 98 37.93 5.39 18.99
CA ILE A 98 38.16 6.82 19.07
C ILE A 98 37.10 7.41 19.97
N LYS A 99 37.41 7.72 21.19
CA LYS A 99 36.50 8.35 22.15
C LYS A 99 36.02 9.71 21.62
N GLY A 100 34.68 9.91 21.66
CA GLY A 100 34.06 11.20 21.42
C GLY A 100 33.47 11.43 20.06
N SER A 101 33.30 10.39 19.23
CA SER A 101 32.46 10.49 18.02
C SER A 101 30.99 10.60 18.42
N PRO A 102 30.23 11.58 17.91
CA PRO A 102 28.83 11.69 18.21
C PRO A 102 28.05 10.53 17.57
N ASP A 103 27.12 9.94 18.31
CA ASP A 103 26.17 8.99 17.79
C ASP A 103 24.93 9.73 17.26
N TYR A 104 24.70 9.65 15.96
CA TYR A 104 23.55 10.27 15.29
C TYR A 104 22.45 9.26 14.98
N THR A 105 22.54 8.04 15.46
CA THR A 105 21.60 6.96 15.12
C THR A 105 20.21 7.29 15.62
N ASP A 106 20.11 7.82 16.83
CA ASP A 106 18.83 8.21 17.43
C ASP A 106 18.20 9.43 16.73
N ASP A 107 19.02 10.33 16.18
CA ASP A 107 18.55 11.51 15.47
C ASP A 107 18.17 11.22 14.00
N PHE A 108 18.64 10.11 13.45
CA PHE A 108 18.40 9.77 12.05
C PHE A 108 16.95 9.36 11.79
N PHE A 109 16.36 8.61 12.70
CA PHE A 109 14.97 8.16 12.57
C PHE A 109 14.01 9.14 13.24
N LYS A 110 12.99 9.53 12.51
CA LYS A 110 11.89 10.37 13.00
C LYS A 110 10.63 9.52 13.18
N THR A 111 9.65 10.05 13.84
CA THR A 111 8.33 9.41 13.86
C THR A 111 7.67 9.57 12.49
N GLY A 112 7.42 8.46 11.83
CA GLY A 112 6.60 8.42 10.63
C GLY A 112 5.13 8.64 11.00
N VAL A 113 4.38 9.29 10.13
CA VAL A 113 2.94 9.52 10.31
C VAL A 113 2.24 9.26 8.99
N THR A 114 1.27 8.36 9.00
CA THR A 114 0.42 8.10 7.84
C THR A 114 -1.03 8.38 8.21
N THR A 115 -1.68 9.27 7.48
CA THR A 115 -3.10 9.59 7.63
C THR A 115 -3.85 9.19 6.37
N ILE A 116 -4.93 8.45 6.55
CA ILE A 116 -5.87 8.05 5.50
C ILE A 116 -7.23 8.65 5.84
N ASN A 117 -7.79 9.42 4.91
CA ASN A 117 -9.14 9.94 5.01
C ASN A 117 -9.94 9.39 3.84
N SER A 118 -11.07 8.77 4.11
CA SER A 118 -11.93 8.21 3.09
C SER A 118 -13.38 8.67 3.25
N LEU A 119 -14.03 8.91 2.13
CA LEU A 119 -15.44 9.24 2.02
C LEU A 119 -16.07 8.24 1.05
N SER A 120 -17.16 7.63 1.43
CA SER A 120 -17.92 6.76 0.54
C SER A 120 -19.40 7.07 0.56
N LEU A 121 -20.03 6.89 -0.59
CA LEU A 121 -21.46 7.01 -0.84
C LEU A 121 -21.97 5.69 -1.41
N SER A 122 -22.98 5.12 -0.79
CA SER A 122 -23.70 3.95 -1.28
C SER A 122 -25.17 4.28 -1.35
N MET A 123 -25.78 4.05 -2.51
CA MET A 123 -27.22 4.24 -2.71
C MET A 123 -27.71 3.28 -3.78
N GLY A 124 -29.00 3.06 -3.81
CA GLY A 124 -29.58 2.26 -4.89
C GLY A 124 -31.02 1.85 -4.66
N SER A 125 -31.57 1.34 -5.73
CA SER A 125 -32.84 0.66 -5.81
C SER A 125 -32.62 -0.80 -6.24
N GLN A 126 -33.69 -1.57 -6.34
CA GLN A 126 -33.64 -2.92 -6.89
C GLN A 126 -33.11 -2.96 -8.34
N ALA A 127 -33.36 -1.89 -9.11
CA ALA A 127 -32.94 -1.81 -10.51
C ALA A 127 -31.52 -1.26 -10.69
N MET A 128 -31.03 -0.41 -9.79
CA MET A 128 -29.76 0.29 -9.95
C MET A 128 -29.10 0.56 -8.59
N GLN A 129 -27.83 0.24 -8.47
CA GLN A 129 -27.06 0.39 -7.23
C GLN A 129 -25.73 1.07 -7.55
N THR A 130 -25.49 2.18 -6.88
CA THR A 130 -24.31 3.02 -7.08
C THR A 130 -23.43 3.01 -5.84
N TYR A 131 -22.16 2.81 -6.03
CA TYR A 131 -21.13 3.03 -5.01
C TYR A 131 -20.08 4.00 -5.54
N PHE A 132 -19.76 4.99 -4.74
CA PHE A 132 -18.68 5.93 -5.00
C PHE A 132 -17.81 6.03 -3.77
N SER A 133 -16.49 6.09 -3.95
CA SER A 133 -15.58 6.42 -2.88
C SER A 133 -14.42 7.30 -3.35
N TYR A 134 -13.91 8.06 -2.41
CA TYR A 134 -12.68 8.83 -2.54
C TYR A 134 -11.87 8.65 -1.27
N ALA A 135 -10.58 8.35 -1.43
CA ALA A 135 -9.64 8.31 -0.32
C ALA A 135 -8.39 9.14 -0.63
N ASN A 136 -7.92 9.84 0.39
CA ASN A 136 -6.66 10.55 0.40
C ASN A 136 -5.75 9.93 1.44
N THR A 137 -4.54 9.53 1.04
CA THR A 137 -3.48 9.07 1.93
C THR A 137 -2.35 10.08 1.90
N TYR A 138 -1.95 10.54 3.06
CA TYR A 138 -0.76 11.36 3.26
C TYR A 138 0.16 10.65 4.25
N GLY A 139 1.40 10.37 3.84
CA GLY A 139 2.39 9.69 4.67
C GLY A 139 3.70 10.47 4.73
N LYS A 140 4.29 10.52 5.93
CA LYS A 140 5.70 10.84 6.15
C LYS A 140 6.37 9.60 6.70
N GLY A 141 7.48 9.19 6.07
CA GLY A 141 8.25 8.04 6.54
C GLY A 141 9.09 8.35 7.78
N VAL A 142 9.65 7.29 8.35
CA VAL A 142 10.58 7.38 9.49
C VAL A 142 11.92 8.00 9.12
N VAL A 143 12.29 8.00 7.84
CA VAL A 143 13.47 8.69 7.31
C VAL A 143 13.04 10.06 6.82
N GLU A 144 13.78 11.09 7.24
CA GLU A 144 13.49 12.48 6.86
C GLU A 144 13.47 12.66 5.34
N GLY A 145 12.54 13.47 4.85
CA GLY A 145 12.34 13.73 3.43
C GLY A 145 11.48 12.68 2.70
N ASN A 146 11.22 11.52 3.28
CA ASN A 146 10.34 10.53 2.67
C ASN A 146 8.87 10.91 2.87
N SER A 147 8.14 11.04 1.77
CA SER A 147 6.72 11.34 1.81
C SER A 147 5.94 10.64 0.70
N LEU A 148 4.68 10.36 0.99
CA LEU A 148 3.73 9.75 0.07
C LEU A 148 2.44 10.55 0.08
N VAL A 149 1.94 10.89 -1.11
CA VAL A 149 0.59 11.39 -1.31
C VAL A 149 -0.11 10.46 -2.29
N LYS A 150 -1.29 9.97 -1.92
CA LYS A 150 -2.08 9.09 -2.77
C LYS A 150 -3.54 9.51 -2.76
N HIS A 151 -4.17 9.50 -3.92
CA HIS A 151 -5.58 9.73 -4.12
C HIS A 151 -6.18 8.53 -4.83
N ASN A 152 -7.21 7.96 -4.26
CA ASN A 152 -7.96 6.85 -4.83
C ASN A 152 -9.39 7.30 -5.11
N PHE A 153 -9.88 6.97 -6.29
CA PHE A 153 -11.28 7.16 -6.70
C PHE A 153 -11.82 5.80 -7.13
N ASN A 154 -12.97 5.44 -6.61
CA ASN A 154 -13.68 4.25 -7.04
C ASN A 154 -15.14 4.60 -7.35
N PHE A 155 -15.62 4.17 -8.50
CA PHE A 155 -17.00 4.27 -8.90
C PHE A 155 -17.47 2.92 -9.41
N ARG A 156 -18.54 2.41 -8.82
CA ARG A 156 -19.16 1.15 -9.25
C ARG A 156 -20.64 1.33 -9.40
N GLU A 157 -21.13 0.88 -10.55
CA GLU A 157 -22.54 0.87 -10.88
C GLU A 157 -22.97 -0.56 -11.22
N THR A 158 -24.05 -1.02 -10.59
CA THR A 158 -24.69 -2.29 -10.90
C THR A 158 -26.12 -2.00 -11.32
N ALA A 159 -26.48 -2.35 -12.54
CA ALA A 159 -27.83 -2.15 -13.07
C ALA A 159 -28.45 -3.46 -13.52
N ASN A 160 -29.72 -3.66 -13.13
CA ASN A 160 -30.52 -4.82 -13.47
C ASN A 160 -31.59 -4.43 -14.48
N PHE A 161 -31.63 -5.15 -15.60
CA PHE A 161 -32.56 -4.94 -16.71
C PHE A 161 -33.41 -6.17 -16.93
N LEU A 162 -34.50 -6.00 -17.70
CA LEU A 162 -35.36 -7.08 -18.16
C LEU A 162 -35.87 -7.98 -17.02
N ASN A 163 -36.38 -7.38 -15.93
CA ASN A 163 -36.83 -8.11 -14.73
C ASN A 163 -35.73 -9.01 -14.14
N ASN A 164 -34.53 -8.46 -13.95
CA ASN A 164 -33.35 -9.16 -13.42
C ASN A 164 -32.77 -10.27 -14.31
N LYS A 165 -33.15 -10.33 -15.59
CA LYS A 165 -32.58 -11.29 -16.54
C LYS A 165 -31.21 -10.84 -17.08
N LEU A 166 -30.91 -9.57 -17.02
CA LEU A 166 -29.63 -9.00 -17.43
C LEU A 166 -29.09 -8.08 -16.31
N THR A 167 -27.92 -8.39 -15.79
CA THR A 167 -27.18 -7.53 -14.83
C THR A 167 -25.93 -7.00 -15.49
N VAL A 168 -25.75 -5.71 -15.46
CA VAL A 168 -24.53 -5.03 -15.88
C VAL A 168 -23.85 -4.48 -14.63
N ASP A 169 -22.60 -4.84 -14.42
CA ASP A 169 -21.76 -4.38 -13.31
C ASP A 169 -20.51 -3.74 -13.89
N ALA A 170 -20.36 -2.44 -13.71
CA ALA A 170 -19.22 -1.66 -14.15
C ALA A 170 -18.49 -1.07 -12.96
N ASN A 171 -17.17 -1.26 -12.92
CA ASN A 171 -16.29 -0.69 -11.87
C ASN A 171 -15.14 0.07 -12.49
N ILE A 172 -14.98 1.32 -12.09
CA ILE A 172 -13.88 2.18 -12.48
C ILE A 172 -13.10 2.54 -11.23
N ASN A 173 -11.81 2.21 -11.25
CA ASN A 173 -10.88 2.58 -10.19
C ASN A 173 -9.76 3.44 -10.79
N ALA A 174 -9.52 4.61 -10.21
CA ALA A 174 -8.46 5.51 -10.62
C ALA A 174 -7.61 5.89 -9.41
N MET A 175 -6.29 5.82 -9.57
CA MET A 175 -5.34 6.14 -8.51
C MET A 175 -4.28 7.11 -9.05
N TYR A 176 -4.00 8.14 -8.25
CA TYR A 176 -2.86 9.02 -8.42
C TYR A 176 -1.96 8.93 -7.21
N GLN A 177 -0.66 8.69 -7.43
CA GLN A 177 0.32 8.57 -6.36
C GLN A 177 1.56 9.40 -6.68
N ARG A 178 2.05 10.12 -5.68
CA ARG A 178 3.33 10.82 -5.69
C ARG A 178 4.12 10.46 -4.44
N GLY A 179 5.32 9.90 -4.62
CA GLY A 179 6.28 9.64 -3.55
C GLY A 179 7.53 10.51 -3.74
N ASN A 180 8.08 11.00 -2.66
CA ASN A 180 9.37 11.70 -2.63
C ASN A 180 10.38 10.87 -1.84
N ASN A 181 11.66 10.96 -2.26
CA ASN A 181 12.82 10.41 -1.55
C ASN A 181 12.68 8.92 -1.18
N ARG A 182 12.25 8.08 -2.13
CA ARG A 182 12.32 6.64 -1.95
C ARG A 182 13.76 6.22 -1.88
N THR A 183 14.17 5.66 -0.74
CA THR A 183 15.45 4.99 -0.61
C THR A 183 15.41 3.67 -1.37
N THR A 184 16.40 3.41 -2.20
CA THR A 184 16.60 2.11 -2.84
C THR A 184 17.11 1.13 -1.79
N SER A 185 16.44 -0.01 -1.62
CA SER A 185 16.97 -1.07 -0.78
C SER A 185 18.20 -1.70 -1.43
N GLY A 186 19.36 -1.62 -0.78
CA GLY A 186 20.54 -2.42 -1.11
C GLY A 186 21.58 -1.82 -2.05
N GLY A 187 21.56 -0.53 -2.30
CA GLY A 187 22.64 0.15 -3.01
C GLY A 187 23.77 0.59 -2.07
N TYR A 188 24.96 0.01 -2.18
CA TYR A 188 26.16 0.63 -1.65
C TYR A 188 26.50 1.82 -2.56
N TYR A 189 26.23 3.04 -2.10
CA TYR A 189 26.86 4.20 -2.71
C TYR A 189 28.18 4.46 -1.97
N MET A 190 29.27 4.05 -2.59
CA MET A 190 30.56 4.61 -2.26
C MET A 190 30.70 5.95 -3.02
N ASN A 191 30.62 7.05 -2.33
CA ASN A 191 31.15 8.33 -2.77
C ASN A 191 32.55 8.50 -2.20
#